data_fcb261e96a3dfc1fd6a21a1b2ff6f3f6
#
_entry.id   fcb261e96a3dfc1fd6a21a1b2ff6f3f6
#
_cell.length_a   1.000
_cell.length_b   1.000
_cell.length_c   1.000
_cell.angle_alpha   90.00
_cell.angle_beta   90.00
_cell.angle_gamma   90.00
#
_symmetry.space_group_name_H-M   'P 1'
#
loop_
_entity.id
_entity.type
_entity.pdbx_description
1 polymer ?
#
loop_
_entity_poly.entity_id
_entity_poly.type
_entity_poly.pdbx_seq_one_letter_code
_entity_poly.pdbx_strand_id
1 'polypeptide(L)'
;VPLKVFEEIDKHKKRQDVVGGQARKIIRLWDELRSQGSIHTGVRIRKGHGIIKSISASGITQADLPSDLDIRIPDHLIIATALKAKKENDNKVILVSRDINMRVIADAIGLEAQDFQSNQVVASSENIYTGFSTVLVDDQTIDNFYDKKTVYLEDDTLLSNQYVMMVSNANEKKSALGRFINSASPLEQIAKRKKGVWGIKPRNKEQAFLLDALMNPDIQVITAIGKAGSGKTICAIAAGLEQTIDEVTSTYSRIIVSRPVQPLGKDIGFLPGTMEEKMAPWLMPIQDNLQFLMGNDKVTLDIYMEKGTIEIEAMTYIRGRSISNAFIIIDEAQNLTTHELKTIITRVGEGTKIVLTGDVEQIDNIYVDSTTNGLTHAVEKLKCFDLSAHITLTKGERSKVATFAAKNL
;
A
#
# COMPACT_ATOMS: atom_id res chain seq x y z
N VAL A 1 -18.58 25.00 0.82
CA VAL A 1 -18.80 23.95 1.84
C VAL A 1 -20.04 24.30 2.65
N PRO A 2 -21.06 23.41 2.76
CA PRO A 2 -22.22 23.62 3.60
C PRO A 2 -21.86 23.79 5.08
N LEU A 3 -22.54 24.69 5.80
CA LEU A 3 -22.30 24.88 7.24
C LEU A 3 -22.54 23.60 8.07
N LYS A 4 -23.44 22.74 7.61
CA LYS A 4 -23.73 21.45 8.27
C LYS A 4 -22.51 20.54 8.38
N VAL A 5 -21.62 20.56 7.37
CA VAL A 5 -20.35 19.80 7.38
C VAL A 5 -19.43 20.24 8.53
N PHE A 6 -19.42 21.54 8.87
CA PHE A 6 -18.62 22.03 10.02
C PHE A 6 -19.12 21.50 11.35
N GLU A 7 -20.45 21.43 11.51
CA GLU A 7 -21.06 20.87 12.73
C GLU A 7 -20.70 19.40 12.90
N GLU A 8 -20.66 18.64 11.79
CA GLU A 8 -20.30 17.23 11.82
C GLU A 8 -18.82 17.03 12.15
N ILE A 9 -17.94 17.82 11.55
CA ILE A 9 -16.51 17.82 11.87
C ILE A 9 -16.30 18.18 13.35
N ASP A 10 -17.02 19.18 13.87
CA ASP A 10 -16.87 19.63 15.26
C ASP A 10 -17.25 18.55 16.27
N LYS A 11 -18.24 17.71 15.99
CA LYS A 11 -18.62 16.56 16.84
C LYS A 11 -17.44 15.59 17.05
N HIS A 12 -16.55 15.47 16.07
CA HIS A 12 -15.43 14.53 16.10
C HIS A 12 -14.17 15.09 16.75
N LYS A 13 -14.06 16.39 17.02
CA LYS A 13 -12.82 17.02 17.54
C LYS A 13 -12.34 16.47 18.89
N LYS A 14 -13.26 15.99 19.73
CA LYS A 14 -12.96 15.44 21.07
C LYS A 14 -12.46 13.98 21.03
N ARG A 15 -12.57 13.30 19.91
CA ARG A 15 -12.09 11.91 19.77
C ARG A 15 -10.55 11.87 19.83
N GLN A 16 -10.01 10.84 20.46
CA GLN A 16 -8.56 10.63 20.60
C GLN A 16 -7.97 9.76 19.49
N ASP A 17 -8.79 9.33 18.52
CA ASP A 17 -8.41 8.53 17.38
C ASP A 17 -7.97 9.38 16.17
N VAL A 18 -7.67 8.70 15.05
CA VAL A 18 -7.27 9.32 13.78
C VAL A 18 -8.31 10.32 13.28
N VAL A 19 -9.61 9.98 13.42
CA VAL A 19 -10.72 10.84 12.99
C VAL A 19 -10.71 12.16 13.76
N GLY A 20 -10.54 12.10 15.08
CA GLY A 20 -10.42 13.31 15.90
C GLY A 20 -9.18 14.14 15.57
N GLY A 21 -8.06 13.48 15.24
CA GLY A 21 -6.85 14.14 14.77
C GLY A 21 -7.08 14.92 13.46
N GLN A 22 -7.76 14.31 12.50
CA GLN A 22 -8.10 14.96 11.22
C GLN A 22 -9.12 16.08 11.41
N ALA A 23 -10.15 15.88 12.25
CA ALA A 23 -11.12 16.93 12.56
C ALA A 23 -10.44 18.19 13.13
N ARG A 24 -9.52 18.02 14.08
CA ARG A 24 -8.73 19.15 14.63
C ARG A 24 -7.87 19.84 13.57
N LYS A 25 -7.26 19.11 12.62
CA LYS A 25 -6.50 19.72 11.51
C LYS A 25 -7.38 20.55 10.59
N ILE A 26 -8.56 20.03 10.23
CA ILE A 26 -9.50 20.76 9.37
C ILE A 26 -10.00 22.02 10.08
N ILE A 27 -10.32 21.96 11.36
CA ILE A 27 -10.76 23.13 12.14
C ILE A 27 -9.67 24.21 12.19
N ARG A 28 -8.39 23.83 12.39
CA ARG A 28 -7.27 24.77 12.34
C ARG A 28 -7.10 25.41 10.96
N LEU A 29 -7.18 24.60 9.88
CA LEU A 29 -7.13 25.13 8.52
C LEU A 29 -8.21 26.19 8.27
N TRP A 30 -9.43 25.94 8.76
CA TRP A 30 -10.52 26.90 8.62
C TRP A 30 -10.28 28.18 9.44
N ASP A 31 -9.68 28.09 10.62
CA ASP A 31 -9.31 29.25 11.42
C ASP A 31 -8.20 30.07 10.75
N GLU A 32 -7.22 29.40 10.15
CA GLU A 32 -6.18 30.05 9.32
C GLU A 32 -6.79 30.77 8.10
N LEU A 33 -7.73 30.13 7.38
CA LEU A 33 -8.41 30.76 6.26
C LEU A 33 -9.24 31.97 6.69
N ARG A 34 -9.91 31.88 7.86
CA ARG A 34 -10.66 33.01 8.42
C ARG A 34 -9.78 34.21 8.76
N SER A 35 -8.55 33.98 9.17
CA SER A 35 -7.59 35.08 9.42
C SER A 35 -7.15 35.79 8.14
N GLN A 36 -7.28 35.16 6.97
CA GLN A 36 -6.92 35.71 5.67
C GLN A 36 -8.07 36.44 4.97
N GLY A 37 -9.33 36.25 5.43
CA GLY A 37 -10.50 36.87 4.83
C GLY A 37 -11.83 36.27 5.30
N SER A 38 -12.93 36.79 4.75
CA SER A 38 -14.26 36.31 5.08
C SER A 38 -14.59 35.01 4.35
N ILE A 39 -14.81 33.93 5.09
CA ILE A 39 -15.23 32.62 4.54
C ILE A 39 -16.62 32.70 3.89
N HIS A 40 -17.43 33.69 4.28
CA HIS A 40 -18.76 33.91 3.67
C HIS A 40 -18.64 34.40 2.24
N THR A 41 -17.76 35.34 1.95
CA THR A 41 -17.51 35.86 0.60
C THR A 41 -16.57 34.96 -0.20
N GLY A 42 -15.75 34.20 0.49
CA GLY A 42 -14.79 33.25 -0.06
C GLY A 42 -13.33 33.67 0.13
N VAL A 43 -12.49 32.72 0.49
CA VAL A 43 -11.05 32.92 0.72
C VAL A 43 -10.27 32.06 -0.27
N ARG A 44 -9.22 32.63 -0.89
CA ARG A 44 -8.33 31.91 -1.79
C ARG A 44 -7.24 31.17 -1.02
N ILE A 45 -7.14 29.86 -1.20
CA ILE A 45 -6.15 29.04 -0.48
C ILE A 45 -4.71 29.39 -0.91
N ARG A 46 -4.47 29.50 -2.21
CA ARG A 46 -3.17 29.84 -2.81
C ARG A 46 -3.37 30.56 -4.15
N LYS A 47 -2.37 31.36 -4.58
CA LYS A 47 -2.36 31.98 -5.90
C LYS A 47 -2.51 30.90 -6.99
N GLY A 48 -3.44 31.08 -7.92
CA GLY A 48 -3.75 30.12 -8.99
C GLY A 48 -4.74 29.00 -8.61
N HIS A 49 -5.12 28.88 -7.33
CA HIS A 49 -6.17 27.93 -6.88
C HIS A 49 -7.53 28.63 -6.75
N GLY A 50 -8.58 27.80 -6.61
CA GLY A 50 -9.94 28.28 -6.37
C GLY A 50 -10.13 28.95 -5.01
N ILE A 51 -11.34 29.37 -4.75
CA ILE A 51 -11.76 29.95 -3.46
C ILE A 51 -12.51 28.91 -2.63
N ILE A 52 -12.33 28.95 -1.31
CA ILE A 52 -13.19 28.23 -0.36
C ILE A 52 -14.23 29.19 0.18
N LYS A 53 -15.50 28.76 0.13
CA LYS A 53 -16.65 29.53 0.64
C LYS A 53 -17.54 28.65 1.48
N SER A 54 -18.05 29.16 2.60
CA SER A 54 -19.11 28.51 3.35
C SER A 54 -20.49 28.90 2.78
N ILE A 55 -21.43 27.94 2.78
CA ILE A 55 -22.79 28.13 2.30
C ILE A 55 -23.75 27.80 3.44
N SER A 56 -24.62 28.76 3.77
CA SER A 56 -25.66 28.57 4.77
C SER A 56 -26.87 27.82 4.18
N ALA A 57 -27.43 26.92 4.99
CA ALA A 57 -28.72 26.30 4.70
C ALA A 57 -29.91 27.19 5.03
N SER A 58 -29.70 28.44 5.43
CA SER A 58 -30.77 29.40 5.74
C SER A 58 -31.73 29.57 4.58
N GLY A 59 -33.03 29.52 4.87
CA GLY A 59 -34.10 29.62 3.87
C GLY A 59 -34.35 28.34 3.06
N ILE A 60 -33.68 27.23 3.36
CA ILE A 60 -34.01 25.92 2.81
C ILE A 60 -35.11 25.29 3.65
N THR A 61 -36.18 24.84 2.98
CA THR A 61 -37.34 24.19 3.58
C THR A 61 -37.53 22.80 3.02
N GLN A 62 -38.45 21.99 3.60
CA GLN A 62 -38.79 20.67 3.08
C GLN A 62 -39.29 20.71 1.63
N ALA A 63 -39.86 21.82 1.19
CA ALA A 63 -40.34 22.02 -0.20
C ALA A 63 -39.19 22.11 -1.22
N ASP A 64 -37.95 22.34 -0.79
CA ASP A 64 -36.78 22.39 -1.68
C ASP A 64 -36.20 21.00 -1.98
N LEU A 65 -36.72 19.95 -1.31
CA LEU A 65 -36.36 18.56 -1.50
C LEU A 65 -37.53 17.73 -2.04
N PRO A 66 -37.28 16.62 -2.76
CA PRO A 66 -38.29 15.59 -3.03
C PRO A 66 -38.94 15.09 -1.74
N SER A 67 -40.19 14.63 -1.81
CA SER A 67 -41.00 14.21 -0.65
C SER A 67 -40.44 13.03 0.14
N ASP A 68 -39.61 12.22 -0.50
CA ASP A 68 -38.92 11.04 0.06
C ASP A 68 -37.61 11.39 0.78
N LEU A 69 -37.19 12.65 0.75
CA LEU A 69 -36.02 13.11 1.49
C LEU A 69 -36.44 14.02 2.66
N ASP A 70 -35.80 13.85 3.81
CA ASP A 70 -36.10 14.62 5.03
C ASP A 70 -34.97 15.62 5.33
N ILE A 71 -35.31 16.91 5.38
CA ILE A 71 -34.35 18.00 5.67
C ILE A 71 -33.70 17.89 7.07
N ARG A 72 -34.28 17.13 7.99
CA ARG A 72 -33.72 16.89 9.31
C ARG A 72 -32.53 15.94 9.29
N ILE A 73 -32.35 15.15 8.21
CA ILE A 73 -31.22 14.28 8.00
C ILE A 73 -30.05 15.12 7.49
N PRO A 74 -28.87 15.10 8.14
CA PRO A 74 -27.71 15.91 7.77
C PRO A 74 -27.31 15.80 6.30
N ASP A 75 -27.26 14.60 5.77
CA ASP A 75 -26.88 14.34 4.38
C ASP A 75 -27.87 14.95 3.39
N HIS A 76 -29.15 14.84 3.66
CA HIS A 76 -30.20 15.45 2.85
C HIS A 76 -30.14 16.99 2.87
N LEU A 77 -29.80 17.57 4.04
CA LEU A 77 -29.59 19.02 4.16
C LEU A 77 -28.38 19.50 3.36
N ILE A 78 -27.30 18.70 3.33
CA ILE A 78 -26.11 18.99 2.51
C ILE A 78 -26.49 18.96 1.02
N ILE A 79 -27.24 17.94 0.60
CA ILE A 79 -27.76 17.82 -0.78
C ILE A 79 -28.66 19.00 -1.13
N ALA A 80 -29.60 19.38 -0.24
CA ALA A 80 -30.48 20.53 -0.42
C ALA A 80 -29.69 21.83 -0.60
N THR A 81 -28.61 22.00 0.19
CA THR A 81 -27.72 23.16 0.07
C THR A 81 -27.04 23.21 -1.28
N ALA A 82 -26.61 22.05 -1.83
CA ALA A 82 -26.03 21.97 -3.16
C ALA A 82 -27.07 22.23 -4.29
N LEU A 83 -28.29 21.74 -4.13
CA LEU A 83 -29.40 22.05 -5.08
C LEU A 83 -29.74 23.55 -5.09
N LYS A 84 -29.77 24.19 -3.91
CA LYS A 84 -29.94 25.63 -3.82
C LYS A 84 -28.80 26.37 -4.53
N ALA A 85 -27.54 25.97 -4.28
CA ALA A 85 -26.40 26.56 -4.96
C ALA A 85 -26.48 26.37 -6.49
N LYS A 86 -27.03 25.26 -6.99
CA LYS A 86 -27.28 25.01 -8.43
C LYS A 86 -28.32 25.93 -9.02
N LYS A 87 -29.38 26.24 -8.24
CA LYS A 87 -30.42 27.17 -8.68
C LYS A 87 -29.95 28.64 -8.70
N GLU A 88 -29.06 29.02 -7.79
CA GLU A 88 -28.58 30.38 -7.60
C GLU A 88 -27.35 30.75 -8.45
N ASN A 89 -26.72 29.78 -9.09
CA ASN A 89 -25.51 30.00 -9.89
C ASN A 89 -25.63 29.40 -11.28
N ASP A 90 -25.18 30.15 -12.30
CA ASP A 90 -25.09 29.67 -13.69
C ASP A 90 -23.92 28.67 -13.88
N ASN A 91 -23.04 28.56 -12.92
CA ASN A 91 -21.91 27.66 -12.97
C ASN A 91 -22.32 26.21 -12.62
N LYS A 92 -21.60 25.25 -13.20
CA LYS A 92 -21.78 23.83 -12.89
C LYS A 92 -21.52 23.58 -11.41
N VAL A 93 -22.48 22.94 -10.72
CA VAL A 93 -22.35 22.53 -9.32
C VAL A 93 -22.20 21.01 -9.26
N ILE A 94 -21.19 20.54 -8.57
CA ILE A 94 -20.89 19.13 -8.38
C ILE A 94 -20.80 18.84 -6.88
N LEU A 95 -21.54 17.83 -6.42
CA LEU A 95 -21.42 17.32 -5.06
C LEU A 95 -20.23 16.33 -4.99
N VAL A 96 -19.22 16.64 -4.19
CA VAL A 96 -18.07 15.73 -3.98
C VAL A 96 -18.20 15.06 -2.61
N SER A 97 -18.34 13.75 -2.60
CA SER A 97 -18.44 12.94 -1.36
C SER A 97 -17.89 11.54 -1.55
N ARG A 98 -17.26 10.98 -0.50
CA ARG A 98 -16.89 9.56 -0.46
C ARG A 98 -18.07 8.65 -0.09
N ASP A 99 -19.14 9.22 0.47
CA ASP A 99 -20.35 8.46 0.79
C ASP A 99 -21.09 8.10 -0.51
N ILE A 100 -21.16 6.80 -0.79
CA ILE A 100 -21.81 6.27 -1.99
C ILE A 100 -23.33 6.56 -1.97
N ASN A 101 -23.98 6.46 -0.80
CA ASN A 101 -25.41 6.69 -0.68
C ASN A 101 -25.74 8.16 -0.99
N MET A 102 -24.94 9.09 -0.46
CA MET A 102 -25.08 10.52 -0.75
C MET A 102 -24.92 10.80 -2.24
N ARG A 103 -23.97 10.15 -2.93
CA ARG A 103 -23.79 10.31 -4.38
C ARG A 103 -24.95 9.76 -5.19
N VAL A 104 -25.44 8.56 -4.83
CA VAL A 104 -26.57 7.91 -5.49
C VAL A 104 -27.85 8.76 -5.33
N ILE A 105 -28.12 9.26 -4.13
CA ILE A 105 -29.27 10.15 -3.89
C ILE A 105 -29.15 11.44 -4.70
N ALA A 106 -27.97 12.07 -4.70
CA ALA A 106 -27.74 13.30 -5.45
C ALA A 106 -27.96 13.10 -6.97
N ASP A 107 -27.44 12.02 -7.53
CA ASP A 107 -27.60 11.68 -8.95
C ASP A 107 -29.06 11.40 -9.29
N ALA A 108 -29.78 10.66 -8.46
CA ALA A 108 -31.21 10.35 -8.64
C ALA A 108 -32.10 11.60 -8.72
N ILE A 109 -31.70 12.71 -8.07
CA ILE A 109 -32.43 13.99 -8.12
C ILE A 109 -31.82 15.00 -9.08
N GLY A 110 -30.92 14.55 -9.97
CA GLY A 110 -30.34 15.37 -11.04
C GLY A 110 -29.24 16.33 -10.56
N LEU A 111 -28.63 16.11 -9.41
CA LEU A 111 -27.43 16.79 -8.94
C LEU A 111 -26.21 15.94 -9.27
N GLU A 112 -25.33 16.41 -10.16
CA GLU A 112 -24.09 15.71 -10.47
C GLU A 112 -23.27 15.48 -9.19
N ALA A 113 -22.84 14.23 -8.99
CA ALA A 113 -22.05 13.85 -7.83
C ALA A 113 -20.78 13.10 -8.26
N GLN A 114 -19.69 13.35 -7.57
CA GLN A 114 -18.39 12.74 -7.85
C GLN A 114 -17.74 12.21 -6.58
N ASP A 115 -16.93 11.16 -6.74
CA ASP A 115 -16.07 10.69 -5.65
C ASP A 115 -14.85 11.60 -5.49
N PHE A 116 -14.35 11.69 -4.26
CA PHE A 116 -13.13 12.44 -3.97
C PHE A 116 -11.90 11.57 -4.30
N GLN A 117 -11.38 11.72 -5.50
CA GLN A 117 -10.31 10.87 -6.05
C GLN A 117 -8.89 11.38 -5.79
N SER A 118 -8.68 12.41 -4.96
CA SER A 118 -7.34 13.03 -4.79
C SER A 118 -6.26 12.11 -4.24
N ASN A 119 -6.62 10.98 -3.63
CA ASN A 119 -5.69 10.00 -3.08
C ASN A 119 -5.54 8.75 -3.96
N GLN A 120 -6.31 8.62 -5.05
CA GLN A 120 -6.11 7.54 -5.99
C GLN A 120 -4.82 7.77 -6.78
N VAL A 121 -3.97 6.75 -6.84
CA VAL A 121 -2.74 6.78 -7.63
C VAL A 121 -2.88 6.00 -8.94
N VAL A 122 -3.89 5.12 -9.01
CA VAL A 122 -4.28 4.33 -10.20
C VAL A 122 -5.79 4.32 -10.34
N ALA A 123 -6.30 4.15 -11.55
CA ALA A 123 -7.74 4.12 -11.82
C ALA A 123 -8.43 2.86 -11.25
N SER A 124 -7.71 1.73 -11.23
CA SER A 124 -8.17 0.45 -10.67
C SER A 124 -6.99 -0.37 -10.17
N SER A 125 -7.25 -1.41 -9.36
CA SER A 125 -6.22 -2.35 -8.90
C SER A 125 -5.52 -3.10 -10.04
N GLU A 126 -6.20 -3.30 -11.16
CA GLU A 126 -5.64 -3.95 -12.36
C GLU A 126 -4.56 -3.10 -13.05
N ASN A 127 -4.58 -1.80 -12.83
CA ASN A 127 -3.62 -0.84 -13.41
C ASN A 127 -2.39 -0.62 -12.53
N ILE A 128 -2.27 -1.32 -11.41
CA ILE A 128 -1.07 -1.25 -10.56
C ILE A 128 0.12 -1.81 -11.33
N TYR A 129 1.25 -1.10 -11.28
CA TYR A 129 2.50 -1.56 -11.88
C TYR A 129 2.87 -2.96 -11.38
N THR A 130 3.19 -3.87 -12.31
CA THR A 130 3.43 -5.29 -11.97
C THR A 130 4.86 -5.61 -11.61
N GLY A 131 5.82 -4.74 -11.99
CA GLY A 131 7.25 -4.91 -11.77
C GLY A 131 7.95 -5.80 -12.78
N PHE A 132 7.22 -6.39 -13.72
CA PHE A 132 7.80 -7.19 -14.79
C PHE A 132 7.02 -7.07 -16.10
N SER A 133 7.71 -7.35 -17.21
CA SER A 133 7.14 -7.42 -18.56
C SER A 133 7.58 -8.68 -19.29
N THR A 134 6.88 -8.99 -20.36
CA THR A 134 7.28 -10.07 -21.29
C THR A 134 7.64 -9.44 -22.62
N VAL A 135 8.84 -9.74 -23.11
CA VAL A 135 9.39 -9.21 -24.37
C VAL A 135 9.63 -10.36 -25.33
N LEU A 136 9.12 -10.23 -26.54
CA LEU A 136 9.38 -11.20 -27.62
C LEU A 136 10.71 -10.87 -28.28
N VAL A 137 11.57 -11.87 -28.41
CA VAL A 137 12.91 -11.76 -29.01
C VAL A 137 13.18 -12.94 -29.95
N ASP A 138 14.21 -12.85 -30.77
CA ASP A 138 14.68 -14.00 -31.57
C ASP A 138 15.40 -15.05 -30.70
N ASP A 139 15.53 -16.27 -31.25
CA ASP A 139 16.17 -17.39 -30.56
C ASP A 139 17.63 -17.10 -30.23
N GLN A 140 18.34 -16.40 -31.13
CA GLN A 140 19.74 -16.07 -30.98
C GLN A 140 19.99 -15.15 -29.78
N THR A 141 19.09 -14.20 -29.55
CA THR A 141 19.14 -13.30 -28.40
C THR A 141 19.05 -14.07 -27.09
N ILE A 142 18.17 -15.08 -27.01
CA ILE A 142 18.04 -15.93 -25.80
C ILE A 142 19.29 -16.78 -25.61
N ASP A 143 19.85 -17.39 -26.69
CA ASP A 143 21.07 -18.19 -26.61
C ASP A 143 22.26 -17.35 -26.16
N ASN A 144 22.43 -16.17 -26.74
CA ASN A 144 23.44 -15.20 -26.35
C ASN A 144 23.31 -14.79 -24.88
N PHE A 145 22.07 -14.62 -24.38
CA PHE A 145 21.83 -14.28 -23.00
C PHE A 145 22.18 -15.40 -22.03
N TYR A 146 21.97 -16.67 -22.41
CA TYR A 146 22.39 -17.80 -21.58
C TYR A 146 23.92 -17.94 -21.56
N ASP A 147 24.60 -17.65 -22.67
CA ASP A 147 26.05 -17.74 -22.77
C ASP A 147 26.75 -16.57 -22.07
N LYS A 148 26.36 -15.34 -22.36
CA LYS A 148 27.01 -14.11 -21.89
C LYS A 148 26.47 -13.59 -20.55
N LYS A 149 25.33 -14.10 -20.08
CA LYS A 149 24.59 -13.65 -18.88
C LYS A 149 23.99 -12.25 -18.97
N THR A 150 24.23 -11.55 -20.09
CA THR A 150 23.77 -10.19 -20.33
C THR A 150 23.35 -10.01 -21.81
N VAL A 151 22.39 -9.10 -22.03
CA VAL A 151 21.99 -8.66 -23.37
C VAL A 151 21.43 -7.24 -23.31
N TYR A 152 21.69 -6.43 -24.32
CA TYR A 152 21.04 -5.13 -24.48
C TYR A 152 19.66 -5.32 -25.10
N LEU A 153 18.66 -4.67 -24.51
CA LEU A 153 17.31 -4.56 -25.07
C LEU A 153 17.06 -3.09 -25.41
N GLU A 154 16.61 -2.84 -26.62
CA GLU A 154 16.17 -1.52 -27.07
C GLU A 154 14.69 -1.35 -26.73
N ASP A 155 14.40 -1.04 -25.47
CA ASP A 155 13.04 -0.79 -24.99
C ASP A 155 13.05 0.38 -23.96
N ASP A 156 12.68 1.55 -24.45
CA ASP A 156 12.63 2.79 -23.65
C ASP A 156 11.47 2.81 -22.63
N THR A 157 10.62 1.79 -22.62
CA THR A 157 9.48 1.72 -21.70
C THR A 157 9.81 1.01 -20.37
N LEU A 158 10.97 0.33 -20.32
CA LEU A 158 11.41 -0.40 -19.13
C LEU A 158 11.85 0.58 -18.02
N LEU A 159 11.47 0.27 -16.80
CA LEU A 159 11.84 1.03 -15.62
C LEU A 159 13.03 0.41 -14.89
N SER A 160 13.76 1.21 -14.12
CA SER A 160 14.87 0.74 -13.29
C SER A 160 14.45 -0.44 -12.40
N ASN A 161 15.28 -1.48 -12.35
CA ASN A 161 15.03 -2.73 -11.64
C ASN A 161 13.76 -3.51 -12.04
N GLN A 162 13.20 -3.22 -13.21
CA GLN A 162 12.11 -4.01 -13.77
C GLN A 162 12.60 -5.37 -14.23
N TYR A 163 11.82 -6.41 -13.95
CA TYR A 163 12.13 -7.76 -14.42
C TYR A 163 11.57 -8.00 -15.82
N VAL A 164 12.28 -8.80 -16.59
CA VAL A 164 11.91 -9.11 -17.98
C VAL A 164 11.93 -10.62 -18.19
N MET A 165 10.82 -11.14 -18.73
CA MET A 165 10.75 -12.47 -19.29
C MET A 165 10.90 -12.36 -20.80
N MET A 166 12.07 -12.72 -21.33
CA MET A 166 12.23 -12.88 -22.77
C MET A 166 11.61 -14.18 -23.23
N VAL A 167 10.86 -14.16 -24.30
CA VAL A 167 10.22 -15.32 -24.92
C VAL A 167 10.58 -15.32 -26.42
N SER A 168 10.92 -16.49 -26.94
CA SER A 168 11.24 -16.63 -28.37
C SER A 168 10.01 -16.43 -29.25
N ASN A 169 10.19 -15.65 -30.33
CA ASN A 169 9.18 -15.49 -31.39
C ASN A 169 8.85 -16.82 -32.11
N ALA A 170 9.83 -17.74 -32.18
CA ALA A 170 9.69 -19.02 -32.89
C ALA A 170 9.22 -20.15 -31.98
N ASN A 171 9.49 -20.08 -30.67
CA ASN A 171 9.19 -21.14 -29.71
C ASN A 171 8.86 -20.58 -28.33
N GLU A 172 7.58 -20.46 -28.00
CA GLU A 172 7.09 -19.94 -26.73
C GLU A 172 7.62 -20.67 -25.48
N LYS A 173 8.13 -21.90 -25.61
CA LYS A 173 8.74 -22.67 -24.52
C LYS A 173 10.16 -22.24 -24.23
N LYS A 174 10.84 -21.56 -25.19
CA LYS A 174 12.18 -21.05 -25.03
C LYS A 174 12.10 -19.63 -24.44
N SER A 175 12.53 -19.49 -23.20
CA SER A 175 12.44 -18.23 -22.47
C SER A 175 13.62 -18.04 -21.53
N ALA A 176 13.90 -16.80 -21.19
CA ALA A 176 14.94 -16.43 -20.22
C ALA A 176 14.43 -15.31 -19.31
N LEU A 177 14.95 -15.27 -18.08
CA LEU A 177 14.57 -14.30 -17.06
C LEU A 177 15.74 -13.37 -16.76
N GLY A 178 15.50 -12.07 -16.81
CA GLY A 178 16.50 -11.06 -16.54
C GLY A 178 15.96 -9.89 -15.75
N ARG A 179 16.86 -9.04 -15.28
CA ARG A 179 16.56 -7.78 -14.61
C ARG A 179 17.14 -6.63 -15.43
N PHE A 180 16.31 -5.64 -15.72
CA PHE A 180 16.71 -4.40 -16.36
C PHE A 180 17.14 -3.41 -15.28
N ILE A 181 18.41 -2.98 -15.29
CA ILE A 181 18.93 -2.05 -14.30
C ILE A 181 18.60 -0.62 -14.70
N ASN A 182 19.04 -0.22 -15.90
CA ASN A 182 18.78 1.07 -16.52
C ASN A 182 19.12 1.02 -18.01
N SER A 183 18.82 2.09 -18.75
CA SER A 183 19.05 2.16 -20.21
C SER A 183 20.53 2.12 -20.62
N ALA A 184 21.45 2.44 -19.72
CA ALA A 184 22.89 2.39 -19.99
C ALA A 184 23.53 1.01 -19.74
N SER A 185 22.79 0.10 -19.10
CA SER A 185 23.28 -1.22 -18.70
C SER A 185 22.55 -2.34 -19.46
N PRO A 186 23.23 -3.46 -19.76
CA PRO A 186 22.55 -4.61 -20.33
C PRO A 186 21.57 -5.22 -19.32
N LEU A 187 20.56 -5.93 -19.84
CA LEU A 187 19.74 -6.83 -19.04
C LEU A 187 20.61 -7.91 -18.42
N GLU A 188 20.51 -8.12 -17.13
CA GLU A 188 21.27 -9.13 -16.39
C GLU A 188 20.46 -10.39 -16.12
N GLN A 189 21.10 -11.55 -16.26
CA GLN A 189 20.46 -12.83 -15.91
C GLN A 189 20.28 -12.95 -14.41
N ILE A 190 19.07 -13.37 -13.99
CA ILE A 190 18.75 -13.65 -12.57
C ILE A 190 19.66 -14.77 -12.05
N ALA A 191 20.21 -14.57 -10.86
CA ALA A 191 21.09 -15.52 -10.21
C ALA A 191 20.36 -16.84 -9.86
N LYS A 192 20.84 -17.96 -10.40
CA LYS A 192 20.32 -19.29 -10.06
C LYS A 192 20.94 -19.78 -8.74
N ARG A 193 20.16 -19.70 -7.65
CA ARG A 193 20.58 -20.18 -6.33
C ARG A 193 20.19 -21.65 -6.16
N LYS A 194 21.16 -22.57 -6.33
CA LYS A 194 20.91 -24.04 -6.29
C LYS A 194 20.32 -24.51 -4.96
N LYS A 195 20.75 -23.94 -3.84
CA LYS A 195 20.24 -24.26 -2.49
C LYS A 195 18.94 -23.51 -2.15
N GLY A 196 18.54 -22.51 -2.96
CA GLY A 196 17.48 -21.58 -2.65
C GLY A 196 18.00 -20.41 -1.77
N VAL A 197 17.09 -19.68 -1.15
CA VAL A 197 17.33 -18.63 -0.15
C VAL A 197 16.76 -19.14 1.15
N TRP A 198 17.62 -19.35 2.15
CA TRP A 198 17.25 -20.03 3.40
C TRP A 198 16.45 -21.34 3.17
N GLY A 199 16.84 -22.11 2.16
CA GLY A 199 16.15 -23.34 1.74
C GLY A 199 14.91 -23.13 0.87
N ILE A 200 14.40 -21.92 0.71
CA ILE A 200 13.24 -21.61 -0.13
C ILE A 200 13.68 -21.51 -1.59
N LYS A 201 13.09 -22.34 -2.44
CA LYS A 201 13.29 -22.33 -3.90
C LYS A 201 12.07 -21.72 -4.59
N PRO A 202 12.26 -20.85 -5.61
CA PRO A 202 11.12 -20.30 -6.33
C PRO A 202 10.35 -21.39 -7.06
N ARG A 203 9.02 -21.38 -6.95
CA ARG A 203 8.11 -22.30 -7.62
C ARG A 203 7.60 -21.77 -8.97
N ASN A 204 7.74 -20.45 -9.18
CA ASN A 204 7.35 -19.77 -10.41
C ASN A 204 8.29 -18.58 -10.68
N LYS A 205 8.13 -17.94 -11.84
CA LYS A 205 8.96 -16.81 -12.27
C LYS A 205 8.85 -15.60 -11.34
N GLU A 206 7.66 -15.31 -10.82
CA GLU A 206 7.40 -14.16 -9.96
C GLU A 206 8.11 -14.30 -8.61
N GLN A 207 8.11 -15.51 -8.04
CA GLN A 207 8.92 -15.80 -6.84
C GLN A 207 10.43 -15.75 -7.14
N ALA A 208 10.86 -16.12 -8.35
CA ALA A 208 12.27 -15.99 -8.73
C ALA A 208 12.68 -14.52 -8.81
N PHE A 209 11.83 -13.65 -9.38
CA PHE A 209 12.03 -12.21 -9.40
C PHE A 209 12.09 -11.62 -7.99
N LEU A 210 11.12 -12.00 -7.14
CA LEU A 210 11.07 -11.51 -5.76
C LEU A 210 12.34 -11.90 -4.98
N LEU A 211 12.76 -13.16 -5.04
CA LEU A 211 13.96 -13.63 -4.35
C LEU A 211 15.23 -12.96 -4.88
N ASP A 212 15.31 -12.69 -6.19
CA ASP A 212 16.44 -11.95 -6.77
C ASP A 212 16.48 -10.52 -6.22
N ALA A 213 15.35 -9.80 -6.23
CA ALA A 213 15.26 -8.45 -5.68
C ALA A 213 15.62 -8.41 -4.19
N LEU A 214 15.08 -9.34 -3.39
CA LEU A 214 15.31 -9.42 -1.95
C LEU A 214 16.79 -9.63 -1.61
N MET A 215 17.48 -10.42 -2.40
CA MET A 215 18.90 -10.75 -2.20
C MET A 215 19.87 -9.76 -2.83
N ASN A 216 19.38 -8.78 -3.60
CA ASN A 216 20.23 -7.79 -4.25
C ASN A 216 20.53 -6.63 -3.28
N PRO A 217 21.81 -6.36 -2.93
CA PRO A 217 22.16 -5.30 -1.98
C PRO A 217 21.84 -3.88 -2.47
N ASP A 218 21.82 -3.66 -3.80
CA ASP A 218 21.58 -2.34 -4.40
C ASP A 218 20.10 -1.92 -4.31
N ILE A 219 19.19 -2.88 -4.11
CA ILE A 219 17.76 -2.61 -3.97
C ILE A 219 17.42 -2.47 -2.50
N GLN A 220 17.11 -1.25 -2.07
CA GLN A 220 16.84 -0.93 -0.66
C GLN A 220 15.34 -0.96 -0.31
N VAL A 221 14.47 -0.68 -1.28
CA VAL A 221 13.01 -0.68 -1.08
C VAL A 221 12.37 -1.71 -2.00
N ILE A 222 11.70 -2.70 -1.43
CA ILE A 222 11.02 -3.73 -2.19
C ILE A 222 9.54 -3.73 -1.85
N THR A 223 8.70 -3.73 -2.87
CA THR A 223 7.25 -3.89 -2.72
C THR A 223 6.81 -5.20 -3.38
N ALA A 224 6.01 -6.00 -2.67
CA ALA A 224 5.49 -7.27 -3.16
C ALA A 224 3.98 -7.34 -2.94
N ILE A 225 3.23 -7.24 -4.03
CA ILE A 225 1.76 -7.42 -4.03
C ILE A 225 1.43 -8.84 -4.50
N GLY A 226 0.41 -9.45 -3.93
CA GLY A 226 -0.08 -10.74 -4.43
C GLY A 226 -1.12 -11.35 -3.52
N LYS A 227 -1.91 -12.27 -4.07
CA LYS A 227 -2.95 -12.97 -3.31
C LYS A 227 -2.37 -13.73 -2.12
N ALA A 228 -3.19 -13.90 -1.09
CA ALA A 228 -2.79 -14.70 0.06
C ALA A 228 -2.33 -16.10 -0.39
N GLY A 229 -1.20 -16.58 0.17
CA GLY A 229 -0.58 -17.85 -0.21
C GLY A 229 0.28 -17.81 -1.47
N SER A 230 0.60 -16.64 -2.04
CA SER A 230 1.55 -16.52 -3.15
C SER A 230 3.03 -16.63 -2.73
N GLY A 231 3.31 -16.66 -1.42
CA GLY A 231 4.65 -16.83 -0.88
C GLY A 231 5.40 -15.52 -0.59
N LYS A 232 4.75 -14.36 -0.61
CA LYS A 232 5.36 -13.03 -0.34
C LYS A 232 6.13 -13.01 0.97
N THR A 233 5.41 -13.26 2.05
CA THR A 233 5.92 -13.13 3.42
C THR A 233 7.02 -14.14 3.72
N ILE A 234 6.84 -15.41 3.30
CA ILE A 234 7.84 -16.45 3.53
C ILE A 234 9.13 -16.19 2.72
N CYS A 235 9.03 -15.69 1.48
CA CYS A 235 10.21 -15.29 0.69
C CYS A 235 10.93 -14.11 1.33
N ALA A 236 10.20 -13.10 1.83
CA ALA A 236 10.78 -11.95 2.51
C ALA A 236 11.50 -12.35 3.79
N ILE A 237 10.88 -13.17 4.65
CA ILE A 237 11.49 -13.66 5.89
C ILE A 237 12.71 -14.52 5.59
N ALA A 238 12.62 -15.45 4.62
CA ALA A 238 13.75 -16.29 4.23
C ALA A 238 14.97 -15.46 3.79
N ALA A 239 14.73 -14.43 2.97
CA ALA A 239 15.80 -13.52 2.54
C ALA A 239 16.37 -12.67 3.69
N GLY A 240 15.53 -12.27 4.63
CA GLY A 240 15.96 -11.56 5.83
C GLY A 240 16.85 -12.45 6.73
N LEU A 241 16.44 -13.70 6.97
CA LEU A 241 17.22 -14.67 7.76
C LEU A 241 18.56 -14.98 7.09
N GLU A 242 18.58 -15.25 5.78
CA GLU A 242 19.81 -15.51 5.02
C GLU A 242 20.81 -14.36 5.15
N GLN A 243 20.35 -13.11 5.06
CA GLN A 243 21.20 -11.91 5.09
C GLN A 243 21.47 -11.39 6.52
N THR A 244 20.94 -12.04 7.55
CA THR A 244 21.15 -11.63 8.94
C THR A 244 21.87 -12.70 9.76
N ILE A 245 21.58 -13.99 9.53
CA ILE A 245 22.04 -15.09 10.38
C ILE A 245 23.13 -15.92 9.69
N ASP A 246 23.09 -16.08 8.37
CA ASP A 246 24.11 -16.87 7.67
C ASP A 246 25.47 -16.19 7.73
N GLU A 247 26.50 -16.92 8.21
CA GLU A 247 27.84 -16.39 8.46
C GLU A 247 28.54 -15.86 7.19
N VAL A 248 28.16 -16.33 6.02
CA VAL A 248 28.79 -15.98 4.73
C VAL A 248 28.10 -14.83 4.04
N THR A 249 26.78 -14.76 4.17
CA THR A 249 25.95 -13.80 3.43
C THR A 249 25.33 -12.70 4.31
N SER A 250 25.61 -12.68 5.60
CA SER A 250 25.09 -11.68 6.53
C SER A 250 25.55 -10.26 6.12
N THR A 251 24.57 -9.41 5.91
CA THR A 251 24.75 -8.00 5.53
C THR A 251 24.13 -7.08 6.58
N TYR A 252 23.07 -7.55 7.24
CA TYR A 252 22.29 -6.79 8.20
C TYR A 252 22.54 -7.30 9.62
N SER A 253 22.51 -6.40 10.60
CA SER A 253 22.70 -6.75 12.00
C SER A 253 21.48 -7.44 12.61
N ARG A 254 20.29 -7.19 12.05
CA ARG A 254 19.02 -7.75 12.53
C ARG A 254 17.93 -7.73 11.48
N ILE A 255 16.96 -8.61 11.66
CA ILE A 255 15.70 -8.61 10.92
C ILE A 255 14.59 -8.08 11.83
N ILE A 256 13.80 -7.13 11.34
CA ILE A 256 12.64 -6.58 12.04
C ILE A 256 11.41 -6.92 11.22
N VAL A 257 10.46 -7.64 11.78
CA VAL A 257 9.20 -7.97 11.11
C VAL A 257 8.06 -7.29 11.86
N SER A 258 7.26 -6.54 11.12
CA SER A 258 6.12 -5.83 11.67
C SER A 258 4.87 -5.99 10.82
N ARG A 259 3.71 -5.85 11.46
CA ARG A 259 2.41 -5.91 10.81
C ARG A 259 1.50 -4.82 11.35
N PRO A 260 0.74 -4.10 10.50
CA PRO A 260 -0.30 -3.20 10.95
C PRO A 260 -1.35 -3.97 11.77
N VAL A 261 -1.69 -3.45 12.92
CA VAL A 261 -2.78 -4.01 13.73
C VAL A 261 -4.04 -3.24 13.44
N GLN A 262 -5.01 -3.91 12.88
CA GLN A 262 -6.37 -3.40 12.70
C GLN A 262 -7.30 -4.18 13.65
N PRO A 263 -7.83 -3.55 14.70
CA PRO A 263 -8.77 -4.22 15.57
C PRO A 263 -10.06 -4.51 14.81
N LEU A 264 -10.35 -5.79 14.61
CA LEU A 264 -11.64 -6.26 14.11
C LEU A 264 -12.66 -6.13 15.26
N GLY A 265 -13.39 -5.02 15.33
CA GLY A 265 -14.45 -4.79 16.33
C GLY A 265 -14.03 -3.82 17.44
N LYS A 266 -14.56 -4.03 18.67
CA LYS A 266 -14.35 -3.15 19.83
C LYS A 266 -12.88 -3.08 20.23
N ASP A 267 -12.48 -1.89 20.61
CA ASP A 267 -11.12 -1.45 20.99
C ASP A 267 -10.26 -2.51 21.71
N ILE A 268 -9.03 -2.72 21.25
CA ILE A 268 -8.01 -3.57 21.90
C ILE A 268 -7.86 -3.22 23.40
N GLY A 269 -8.20 -1.98 23.79
CA GLY A 269 -8.18 -1.50 25.17
C GLY A 269 -9.00 -2.32 26.17
N PHE A 270 -10.04 -3.01 25.70
CA PHE A 270 -10.91 -3.82 26.57
C PHE A 270 -10.44 -5.26 26.81
N LEU A 271 -9.38 -5.71 26.12
CA LEU A 271 -8.82 -7.04 26.40
C LEU A 271 -7.93 -6.99 27.65
N PRO A 272 -8.02 -7.97 28.56
CA PRO A 272 -7.10 -8.09 29.70
C PRO A 272 -5.69 -8.46 29.22
N GLY A 273 -4.67 -8.04 29.96
CA GLY A 273 -3.27 -8.37 29.68
C GLY A 273 -2.42 -7.18 29.23
N THR A 274 -1.12 -7.42 29.07
CA THR A 274 -0.14 -6.46 28.56
C THR A 274 -0.38 -6.13 27.09
N MET A 275 0.19 -5.04 26.57
CA MET A 275 0.07 -4.71 25.16
C MET A 275 0.64 -5.83 24.27
N GLU A 276 1.73 -6.47 24.68
CA GLU A 276 2.35 -7.59 23.98
C GLU A 276 1.43 -8.81 23.91
N GLU A 277 0.82 -9.19 25.01
CA GLU A 277 -0.16 -10.29 25.06
C GLU A 277 -1.38 -10.00 24.18
N LYS A 278 -1.84 -8.77 24.17
CA LYS A 278 -2.95 -8.34 23.30
C LYS A 278 -2.61 -8.38 21.83
N MET A 279 -1.34 -8.15 21.48
CA MET A 279 -0.84 -8.12 20.09
C MET A 279 -0.49 -9.51 19.55
N ALA A 280 -0.24 -10.49 20.42
CA ALA A 280 0.19 -11.83 20.04
C ALA A 280 -0.63 -12.49 18.91
N PRO A 281 -1.97 -12.45 18.91
CA PRO A 281 -2.76 -13.07 17.83
C PRO A 281 -2.46 -12.53 16.42
N TRP A 282 -2.14 -11.24 16.30
CA TRP A 282 -1.80 -10.63 15.00
C TRP A 282 -0.37 -10.95 14.54
N LEU A 283 0.52 -11.28 15.48
CA LEU A 283 1.92 -11.61 15.21
C LEU A 283 2.14 -13.11 15.00
N MET A 284 1.19 -13.97 15.40
CA MET A 284 1.29 -15.43 15.23
C MET A 284 1.63 -15.86 13.79
N PRO A 285 1.03 -15.32 12.70
CA PRO A 285 1.39 -15.75 11.35
C PRO A 285 2.86 -15.48 10.99
N ILE A 286 3.47 -14.46 11.59
CA ILE A 286 4.89 -14.15 11.43
C ILE A 286 5.73 -15.18 12.21
N GLN A 287 5.35 -15.47 13.44
CA GLN A 287 6.02 -16.48 14.29
C GLN A 287 5.97 -17.85 13.65
N ASP A 288 4.84 -18.27 13.09
CA ASP A 288 4.67 -19.54 12.39
C ASP A 288 5.61 -19.64 11.18
N ASN A 289 5.74 -18.60 10.38
CA ASN A 289 6.68 -18.56 9.26
C ASN A 289 8.13 -18.62 9.71
N LEU A 290 8.50 -17.89 10.76
CA LEU A 290 9.84 -17.93 11.34
C LEU A 290 10.15 -19.33 11.89
N GLN A 291 9.24 -19.90 12.66
CA GLN A 291 9.41 -21.24 13.22
C GLN A 291 9.55 -22.30 12.12
N PHE A 292 8.73 -22.23 11.07
CA PHE A 292 8.86 -23.11 9.91
C PHE A 292 10.24 -23.00 9.24
N LEU A 293 10.71 -21.77 8.99
CA LEU A 293 12.01 -21.51 8.37
C LEU A 293 13.20 -21.89 9.24
N MET A 294 13.04 -21.89 10.56
CA MET A 294 14.03 -22.38 11.54
C MET A 294 13.95 -23.89 11.75
N GLY A 295 13.24 -24.64 10.87
CA GLY A 295 13.12 -26.10 10.97
C GLY A 295 12.28 -26.58 12.15
N ASN A 296 11.34 -25.75 12.63
CA ASN A 296 10.51 -25.95 13.83
C ASN A 296 11.31 -26.00 15.14
N ASP A 297 12.55 -25.49 15.14
CA ASP A 297 13.36 -25.35 16.34
C ASP A 297 13.02 -24.04 17.07
N LYS A 298 12.09 -24.14 18.02
CA LYS A 298 11.63 -23.01 18.81
C LYS A 298 12.74 -22.46 19.71
N VAL A 299 13.61 -23.32 20.24
CA VAL A 299 14.68 -22.91 21.15
C VAL A 299 15.68 -21.99 20.45
N THR A 300 16.08 -22.35 19.24
CA THR A 300 16.95 -21.53 18.42
C THR A 300 16.29 -20.20 18.03
N LEU A 301 14.98 -20.20 17.69
CA LEU A 301 14.24 -18.98 17.41
C LEU A 301 14.21 -18.04 18.63
N ASP A 302 13.89 -18.58 19.83
CA ASP A 302 13.84 -17.79 21.07
C ASP A 302 15.22 -17.18 21.40
N ILE A 303 16.32 -17.89 21.17
CA ILE A 303 17.69 -17.38 21.37
C ILE A 303 17.98 -16.19 20.44
N TYR A 304 17.58 -16.23 19.15
CA TYR A 304 17.77 -15.11 18.23
C TYR A 304 16.87 -13.91 18.57
N MET A 305 15.68 -14.15 19.10
CA MET A 305 14.79 -13.09 19.59
C MET A 305 15.36 -12.43 20.84
N GLU A 306 15.86 -13.20 21.83
CA GLU A 306 16.50 -12.67 23.04
C GLU A 306 17.78 -11.86 22.73
N LYS A 307 18.55 -12.27 21.73
CA LYS A 307 19.73 -11.53 21.25
C LYS A 307 19.38 -10.26 20.46
N GLY A 308 18.11 -10.04 20.13
CA GLY A 308 17.68 -8.94 19.25
C GLY A 308 18.13 -9.08 17.79
N THR A 309 18.54 -10.27 17.35
CA THR A 309 18.83 -10.56 15.94
C THR A 309 17.54 -10.70 15.13
N ILE A 310 16.48 -11.21 15.75
CA ILE A 310 15.11 -11.26 15.21
C ILE A 310 14.23 -10.45 16.12
N GLU A 311 13.62 -9.40 15.58
CA GLU A 311 12.66 -8.55 16.29
C GLU A 311 11.29 -8.67 15.63
N ILE A 312 10.25 -8.98 16.41
CA ILE A 312 8.86 -8.95 15.95
C ILE A 312 8.17 -7.82 16.70
N GLU A 313 7.88 -6.73 16.02
CA GLU A 313 7.42 -5.50 16.65
C GLU A 313 6.07 -5.00 16.10
N ALA A 314 5.27 -4.38 16.95
CA ALA A 314 4.15 -3.59 16.48
C ALA A 314 4.63 -2.33 15.78
N MET A 315 3.87 -1.89 14.78
CA MET A 315 4.17 -0.69 13.98
C MET A 315 4.38 0.58 14.81
N THR A 316 3.77 0.66 15.99
CA THR A 316 3.90 1.79 16.92
C THR A 316 5.32 1.95 17.45
N TYR A 317 6.09 0.88 17.57
CA TYR A 317 7.46 0.89 18.06
C TYR A 317 8.48 1.30 16.98
N ILE A 318 8.16 1.09 15.70
CA ILE A 318 8.97 1.57 14.56
C ILE A 318 8.88 3.09 14.45
N ARG A 319 7.75 3.69 14.85
CA ARG A 319 7.56 5.14 14.85
C ARG A 319 8.45 5.78 15.93
N GLY A 320 9.30 6.73 15.56
CA GLY A 320 10.06 7.55 16.51
C GLY A 320 11.55 7.24 16.60
N ARG A 321 12.07 6.13 16.04
CA ARG A 321 13.50 5.83 15.94
C ARG A 321 13.98 5.74 14.49
N SER A 322 15.22 6.12 14.22
CA SER A 322 15.89 5.79 12.96
C SER A 322 16.46 4.38 13.06
N ILE A 323 16.31 3.57 12.03
CA ILE A 323 16.73 2.17 12.00
C ILE A 323 17.79 2.03 10.92
N SER A 324 19.00 1.67 11.32
CA SER A 324 20.15 1.47 10.43
C SER A 324 20.62 0.02 10.47
N ASN A 325 21.27 -0.43 9.38
CA ASN A 325 21.85 -1.76 9.23
C ASN A 325 20.88 -2.91 9.54
N ALA A 326 19.61 -2.78 9.12
CA ALA A 326 18.56 -3.74 9.40
C ALA A 326 17.83 -4.19 8.13
N PHE A 327 17.27 -5.39 8.17
CA PHE A 327 16.33 -5.90 7.19
C PHE A 327 14.91 -5.78 7.75
N ILE A 328 14.12 -4.82 7.25
CA ILE A 328 12.78 -4.53 7.77
C ILE A 328 11.72 -5.14 6.84
N ILE A 329 10.77 -5.86 7.40
CA ILE A 329 9.61 -6.40 6.69
C ILE A 329 8.35 -5.81 7.31
N ILE A 330 7.53 -5.18 6.48
CA ILE A 330 6.19 -4.73 6.84
C ILE A 330 5.19 -5.62 6.09
N ASP A 331 4.63 -6.58 6.80
CA ASP A 331 3.62 -7.48 6.25
C ASP A 331 2.22 -6.86 6.34
N GLU A 332 1.30 -7.23 5.44
CA GLU A 332 -0.06 -6.66 5.30
C GLU A 332 -0.07 -5.12 5.14
N ALA A 333 0.90 -4.60 4.41
CA ALA A 333 1.12 -3.15 4.23
C ALA A 333 -0.04 -2.45 3.48
N GLN A 334 -0.95 -3.18 2.81
CA GLN A 334 -2.18 -2.63 2.22
C GLN A 334 -3.12 -2.04 3.27
N ASN A 335 -2.98 -2.43 4.53
CA ASN A 335 -3.76 -1.86 5.63
C ASN A 335 -3.22 -0.52 6.15
N LEU A 336 -2.12 -0.02 5.60
CA LEU A 336 -1.56 1.28 5.95
C LEU A 336 -2.15 2.39 5.09
N THR A 337 -2.38 3.53 5.71
CA THR A 337 -2.59 4.78 4.98
C THR A 337 -1.26 5.26 4.38
N THR A 338 -1.32 6.08 3.34
CA THR A 338 -0.13 6.73 2.75
C THR A 338 0.69 7.50 3.79
N HIS A 339 0.04 8.14 4.76
CA HIS A 339 0.72 8.91 5.81
C HIS A 339 1.49 7.99 6.77
N GLU A 340 0.90 6.87 7.16
CA GLU A 340 1.56 5.89 8.03
C GLU A 340 2.77 5.28 7.33
N LEU A 341 2.59 4.84 6.08
CA LEU A 341 3.69 4.28 5.31
C LEU A 341 4.83 5.28 5.11
N LYS A 342 4.51 6.54 4.77
CA LYS A 342 5.52 7.61 4.68
C LYS A 342 6.29 7.76 5.99
N THR A 343 5.59 7.72 7.12
CA THR A 343 6.22 7.82 8.45
C THR A 343 7.21 6.69 8.70
N ILE A 344 6.93 5.47 8.20
CA ILE A 344 7.82 4.31 8.35
C ILE A 344 9.02 4.42 7.42
N ILE A 345 8.80 4.65 6.13
CA ILE A 345 9.88 4.73 5.13
C ILE A 345 10.88 5.83 5.49
N THR A 346 10.42 6.95 6.05
CA THR A 346 11.32 8.04 6.50
C THR A 346 12.16 7.69 7.73
N ARG A 347 12.00 6.52 8.34
CA ARG A 347 12.83 5.99 9.43
C ARG A 347 13.90 5.00 8.99
N VAL A 348 13.86 4.62 7.72
CA VAL A 348 14.88 3.77 7.11
C VAL A 348 16.20 4.54 7.09
N GLY A 349 17.16 4.07 7.86
CA GLY A 349 18.50 4.65 7.96
C GLY A 349 19.48 3.97 6.99
N GLU A 350 20.74 4.40 7.05
CA GLU A 350 21.80 3.88 6.20
C GLU A 350 22.01 2.38 6.40
N GLY A 351 22.31 1.66 5.29
CA GLY A 351 22.52 0.22 5.31
C GLY A 351 21.27 -0.62 5.57
N THR A 352 20.08 -0.03 5.49
CA THR A 352 18.82 -0.73 5.77
C THR A 352 18.05 -1.04 4.49
N LYS A 353 17.48 -2.23 4.43
CA LYS A 353 16.51 -2.65 3.41
C LYS A 353 15.12 -2.72 4.02
N ILE A 354 14.12 -2.19 3.29
CA ILE A 354 12.71 -2.30 3.68
C ILE A 354 11.91 -3.06 2.63
N VAL A 355 11.14 -4.02 3.08
CA VAL A 355 10.27 -4.87 2.26
C VAL A 355 8.82 -4.66 2.71
N LEU A 356 7.96 -4.29 1.78
CA LEU A 356 6.53 -4.09 1.98
C LEU A 356 5.77 -5.22 1.28
N THR A 357 5.09 -6.07 2.03
CA THR A 357 4.29 -7.16 1.48
C THR A 357 2.82 -6.93 1.74
N GLY A 358 1.94 -7.36 0.83
CA GLY A 358 0.51 -7.21 1.04
C GLY A 358 -0.38 -7.77 -0.08
N ASP A 359 -1.69 -7.77 0.19
CA ASP A 359 -2.75 -8.19 -0.73
C ASP A 359 -3.77 -7.06 -0.86
N VAL A 360 -3.77 -6.36 -1.98
CA VAL A 360 -4.65 -5.20 -2.22
C VAL A 360 -6.13 -5.58 -2.41
N GLU A 361 -6.44 -6.88 -2.49
CA GLU A 361 -7.82 -7.38 -2.50
C GLU A 361 -8.32 -7.70 -1.07
N GLN A 362 -7.42 -7.77 -0.06
CA GLN A 362 -7.74 -8.08 1.33
C GLN A 362 -7.40 -6.88 2.24
N ILE A 363 -8.26 -5.88 2.25
CA ILE A 363 -8.07 -4.65 3.04
C ILE A 363 -9.04 -4.65 4.20
N ASP A 364 -8.51 -4.68 5.43
CA ASP A 364 -9.29 -4.61 6.68
C ASP A 364 -9.48 -3.17 7.17
N ASN A 365 -8.64 -2.25 6.69
CA ASN A 365 -8.69 -0.84 7.07
C ASN A 365 -9.79 -0.11 6.31
N ILE A 366 -10.85 0.29 7.00
CA ILE A 366 -12.02 1.00 6.43
C ILE A 366 -11.71 2.39 5.84
N TYR A 367 -10.52 2.93 6.10
CA TYR A 367 -10.13 4.27 5.62
C TYR A 367 -9.38 4.26 4.29
N VAL A 368 -9.06 3.08 3.76
CA VAL A 368 -8.34 2.92 2.49
C VAL A 368 -9.00 1.85 1.63
N ASP A 369 -8.71 1.89 0.34
CA ASP A 369 -9.15 0.90 -0.65
C ASP A 369 -7.95 0.44 -1.52
N SER A 370 -8.20 -0.42 -2.51
CA SER A 370 -7.16 -0.98 -3.38
C SER A 370 -6.35 0.07 -4.14
N THR A 371 -6.90 1.26 -4.36
CA THR A 371 -6.28 2.35 -5.13
C THR A 371 -5.69 3.46 -4.26
N THR A 372 -6.07 3.53 -2.97
CA THR A 372 -5.70 4.63 -2.05
C THR A 372 -4.83 4.20 -0.88
N ASN A 373 -4.61 2.89 -0.70
CA ASN A 373 -3.79 2.38 0.39
C ASN A 373 -2.30 2.72 0.22
N GLY A 374 -1.56 2.67 1.32
CA GLY A 374 -0.15 3.04 1.34
C GLY A 374 0.72 2.15 0.45
N LEU A 375 0.45 0.84 0.37
CA LEU A 375 1.24 -0.08 -0.45
C LEU A 375 1.10 0.24 -1.94
N THR A 376 -0.14 0.39 -2.47
CA THR A 376 -0.40 0.80 -3.85
C THR A 376 0.26 2.14 -4.15
N HIS A 377 0.16 3.10 -3.21
CA HIS A 377 0.81 4.40 -3.35
C HIS A 377 2.34 4.28 -3.42
N ALA A 378 2.96 3.40 -2.60
CA ALA A 378 4.40 3.15 -2.65
C ALA A 378 4.83 2.57 -3.99
N VAL A 379 4.12 1.55 -4.50
CA VAL A 379 4.41 0.94 -5.80
C VAL A 379 4.47 2.00 -6.90
N GLU A 380 3.41 2.80 -7.02
CA GLU A 380 3.29 3.78 -8.12
C GLU A 380 4.27 4.96 -8.00
N LYS A 381 4.61 5.37 -6.78
CA LYS A 381 5.53 6.50 -6.57
C LYS A 381 7.00 6.09 -6.60
N LEU A 382 7.32 4.85 -6.25
CA LEU A 382 8.70 4.37 -6.20
C LEU A 382 9.12 3.58 -7.45
N LYS A 383 8.22 3.27 -8.39
CA LYS A 383 8.54 2.48 -9.59
C LYS A 383 9.66 3.06 -10.47
N CYS A 384 9.90 4.37 -10.39
CA CYS A 384 10.99 5.06 -11.10
C CYS A 384 12.20 5.36 -10.19
N PHE A 385 12.23 4.85 -8.96
CA PHE A 385 13.32 5.09 -8.03
C PHE A 385 14.36 3.98 -8.14
N ASP A 386 15.60 4.32 -8.48
CA ASP A 386 16.66 3.36 -8.81
C ASP A 386 17.02 2.38 -7.69
N LEU A 387 16.70 2.72 -6.43
CA LEU A 387 16.93 1.84 -5.29
C LEU A 387 15.68 1.01 -4.92
N SER A 388 14.67 0.98 -5.78
CA SER A 388 13.44 0.22 -5.55
C SER A 388 13.20 -0.86 -6.58
N ALA A 389 12.46 -1.91 -6.17
CA ALA A 389 11.89 -2.89 -7.07
C ALA A 389 10.46 -3.24 -6.62
N HIS A 390 9.64 -3.61 -7.59
CA HIS A 390 8.29 -4.11 -7.34
C HIS A 390 8.08 -5.46 -8.01
N ILE A 391 7.35 -6.35 -7.36
CA ILE A 391 6.92 -7.62 -7.93
C ILE A 391 5.47 -7.92 -7.55
N THR A 392 4.62 -8.12 -8.56
CA THR A 392 3.27 -8.66 -8.36
C THR A 392 3.28 -10.18 -8.54
N LEU A 393 2.84 -10.91 -7.52
CA LEU A 393 2.70 -12.36 -7.53
C LEU A 393 1.23 -12.71 -7.84
N THR A 394 0.97 -13.14 -9.06
CA THR A 394 -0.38 -13.44 -9.54
C THR A 394 -0.83 -14.85 -9.17
N LYS A 395 0.11 -15.79 -8.98
CA LYS A 395 -0.18 -17.20 -8.69
C LYS A 395 -0.12 -17.49 -7.20
N GLY A 396 -1.24 -17.96 -6.65
CA GLY A 396 -1.27 -18.56 -5.31
C GLY A 396 -0.73 -19.99 -5.35
N GLU A 397 0.23 -20.29 -4.46
CA GLU A 397 0.85 -21.59 -4.29
C GLU A 397 0.23 -22.37 -3.12
N ARG A 398 -1.09 -22.24 -2.95
CA ARG A 398 -1.87 -22.91 -1.89
C ARG A 398 -2.19 -24.35 -2.24
N SER A 399 -2.70 -25.10 -1.24
CA SER A 399 -3.28 -26.41 -1.44
C SER A 399 -4.42 -26.37 -2.47
N LYS A 400 -4.70 -27.52 -3.11
CA LYS A 400 -5.80 -27.64 -4.08
C LYS A 400 -7.15 -27.19 -3.49
N VAL A 401 -7.38 -27.47 -2.21
CA VAL A 401 -8.61 -27.06 -1.49
C VAL A 401 -8.69 -25.55 -1.36
N ALA A 402 -7.63 -24.89 -0.89
CA ALA A 402 -7.61 -23.45 -0.73
C ALA A 402 -7.70 -22.71 -2.08
N THR A 403 -7.10 -23.26 -3.14
CA THR A 403 -7.21 -22.71 -4.51
C THR A 403 -8.64 -22.85 -5.05
N PHE A 404 -9.29 -23.95 -4.79
CA PHE A 404 -10.69 -24.17 -5.19
C PHE A 404 -11.63 -23.21 -4.43
N ALA A 405 -11.47 -23.10 -3.11
CA ALA A 405 -12.28 -22.22 -2.28
C ALA A 405 -12.16 -20.75 -2.73
N ALA A 406 -10.93 -20.27 -2.97
CA ALA A 406 -10.67 -18.88 -3.42
C ALA A 406 -11.27 -18.55 -4.81
N LYS A 407 -11.60 -19.56 -5.62
CA LYS A 407 -12.22 -19.36 -6.94
C LYS A 407 -13.74 -19.51 -6.95
N ASN A 408 -14.32 -20.19 -5.98
CA ASN A 408 -15.71 -20.65 -6.04
C ASN A 408 -16.56 -20.23 -4.83
N LEU A 409 -15.94 -19.69 -3.79
CA LEU A 409 -16.58 -19.10 -2.62
C LEU A 409 -16.32 -17.58 -2.53
#